data_a3da355a6175cf27d5520196a695d901
#
_entry.id   a3da355a6175cf27d5520196a695d901
#
_cell.length_a   1.000
_cell.length_b   1.000
_cell.length_c   1.000
_cell.angle_alpha   90.00
_cell.angle_beta   90.00
_cell.angle_gamma   90.00
#
_symmetry.space_group_name_H-M   'P 1'
#
loop_
_entity.id
_entity.type
_entity.pdbx_description
1 polymer ?
#
loop_
_entity_poly.entity_id
_entity_poly.type
_entity_poly.pdbx_seq_one_letter_code
_entity_poly.pdbx_strand_id
1 'polypeptide(L)'
;VYRYTVWLQRPPTWIYFKRGITYLVTGKVFSHFWFATKESVENIAFQKFIYPRGKYRWVAHFMIAVGCTSAFLITIPLTFGWIHFAMAPNTISTYEAYFFGFKVMDFELDSIMAFLTFHALNWSSYLVIFGSLYYLRRRLINPGLIATQTFEGDLLPLILLIAISVTGLGLTYS
;
A
#
# COMPACT_ATOMS: atom_id res chain seq x y z
N VAL A 1 20.59 0.45 -1.88
CA VAL A 1 21.75 0.58 -0.99
C VAL A 1 22.60 1.77 -1.37
N TYR A 2 23.11 1.87 -2.64
CA TYR A 2 24.01 2.94 -3.10
C TYR A 2 23.50 4.37 -2.83
N ARG A 3 22.23 4.67 -3.12
CA ARG A 3 21.64 6.01 -2.88
C ARG A 3 21.62 6.39 -1.39
N TYR A 4 21.39 5.42 -0.50
CA TYR A 4 21.40 5.67 0.95
C TYR A 4 22.82 5.92 1.47
N THR A 5 23.83 5.20 0.97
CA THR A 5 25.24 5.46 1.35
C THR A 5 25.69 6.85 0.93
N VAL A 6 25.41 7.27 -0.31
CA VAL A 6 25.71 8.63 -0.80
C VAL A 6 24.96 9.70 0.00
N TRP A 7 23.71 9.45 0.39
CA TRP A 7 22.94 10.39 1.18
C TRP A 7 23.49 10.53 2.60
N LEU A 8 23.89 9.44 3.24
CA LEU A 8 24.50 9.42 4.57
C LEU A 8 25.93 10.03 4.60
N GLN A 9 26.64 10.06 3.47
CA GLN A 9 27.94 10.70 3.37
C GLN A 9 27.87 12.23 3.45
N ARG A 10 26.67 12.83 3.28
CA ARG A 10 26.50 14.28 3.44
C ARG A 10 26.59 14.65 4.93
N PRO A 11 27.48 15.59 5.34
CA PRO A 11 27.71 15.92 6.74
C PRO A 11 26.43 16.25 7.55
N PRO A 12 25.49 17.07 7.04
CA PRO A 12 24.26 17.35 7.80
C PRO A 12 23.40 16.11 8.00
N THR A 13 23.29 15.24 6.99
CA THR A 13 22.50 14.02 7.08
C THR A 13 23.06 13.05 8.11
N TRP A 14 24.38 12.87 8.12
CA TRP A 14 25.07 12.02 9.09
C TRP A 14 24.87 12.51 10.53
N ILE A 15 24.95 13.82 10.76
CA ILE A 15 24.70 14.40 12.08
C ILE A 15 23.28 14.13 12.56
N TYR A 16 22.28 14.34 11.72
CA TYR A 16 20.89 14.06 12.06
C TYR A 16 20.63 12.58 12.30
N PHE A 17 21.19 11.71 11.47
CA PHE A 17 21.09 10.25 11.63
C PHE A 17 21.71 9.80 12.97
N LYS A 18 22.92 10.25 13.28
CA LYS A 18 23.60 9.94 14.54
C LYS A 18 22.80 10.45 15.75
N ARG A 19 22.31 11.69 15.69
CA ARG A 19 21.48 12.26 16.77
C ARG A 19 20.17 11.48 16.94
N GLY A 20 19.53 11.06 15.85
CA GLY A 20 18.31 10.24 15.88
C GLY A 20 18.55 8.90 16.58
N ILE A 21 19.61 8.18 16.22
CA ILE A 21 19.97 6.92 16.88
C ILE A 21 20.31 7.15 18.35
N THR A 22 21.12 8.17 18.65
CA THR A 22 21.46 8.49 20.03
C THR A 22 20.23 8.80 20.87
N TYR A 23 19.26 9.55 20.32
CA TYR A 23 18.00 9.84 20.98
C TYR A 23 17.19 8.56 21.26
N LEU A 24 17.13 7.62 20.31
CA LEU A 24 16.42 6.36 20.49
C LEU A 24 17.04 5.46 21.56
N VAL A 25 18.38 5.48 21.69
CA VAL A 25 19.11 4.57 22.58
C VAL A 25 19.36 5.19 23.98
N THR A 26 19.37 6.53 24.11
CA THR A 26 19.73 7.23 25.33
C THR A 26 18.51 7.63 26.17
N GLY A 27 18.48 7.28 27.43
CA GLY A 27 17.44 7.69 28.37
C GLY A 27 16.24 6.76 28.42
N LYS A 28 15.01 7.29 28.24
CA LYS A 28 13.76 6.52 28.31
C LYS A 28 13.50 5.80 26.97
N VAL A 29 14.31 4.80 26.63
CA VAL A 29 14.27 4.06 25.36
C VAL A 29 12.84 3.61 24.99
N PHE A 30 12.10 3.06 25.94
CA PHE A 30 10.73 2.58 25.72
C PHE A 30 9.77 3.72 25.35
N SER A 31 9.87 4.87 26.00
CA SER A 31 9.04 6.04 25.69
C SER A 31 9.37 6.62 24.32
N HIS A 32 10.66 6.69 23.97
CA HIS A 32 11.10 7.19 22.66
C HIS A 32 10.71 6.24 21.53
N PHE A 33 10.83 4.93 21.78
CA PHE A 33 10.39 3.91 20.82
C PHE A 33 8.87 3.97 20.60
N TRP A 34 8.08 4.09 21.69
CA TRP A 34 6.64 4.23 21.61
C TRP A 34 6.24 5.49 20.82
N PHE A 35 6.87 6.62 21.09
CA PHE A 35 6.63 7.87 20.37
C PHE A 35 6.99 7.74 18.90
N ALA A 36 8.15 7.19 18.56
CA ALA A 36 8.58 6.96 17.20
C ALA A 36 7.64 6.01 16.43
N THR A 37 7.19 4.95 17.09
CA THR A 37 6.21 4.00 16.52
C THR A 37 4.87 4.70 16.26
N LYS A 38 4.35 5.45 17.23
CA LYS A 38 3.10 6.20 17.09
C LYS A 38 3.19 7.20 15.92
N GLU A 39 4.23 8.01 15.87
CA GLU A 39 4.45 8.98 14.79
C GLU A 39 4.61 8.28 13.42
N SER A 40 5.29 7.12 13.38
CA SER A 40 5.43 6.34 12.18
C SER A 40 4.07 5.81 11.70
N VAL A 41 3.24 5.27 12.59
CA VAL A 41 1.90 4.79 12.25
C VAL A 41 1.02 5.96 11.77
N GLU A 42 1.01 7.10 12.48
CA GLU A 42 0.22 8.27 12.08
C GLU A 42 0.64 8.82 10.72
N ASN A 43 1.93 8.86 10.43
CA ASN A 43 2.45 9.45 9.21
C ASN A 43 2.57 8.46 8.03
N ILE A 44 2.83 7.19 8.27
CA ILE A 44 2.95 6.17 7.21
C ILE A 44 1.59 5.53 6.93
N ALA A 45 0.90 5.00 7.96
CA ALA A 45 -0.37 4.31 7.75
C ALA A 45 -1.51 5.30 7.46
N PHE A 46 -1.67 6.34 8.28
CA PHE A 46 -2.74 7.34 8.11
C PHE A 46 -2.34 8.55 7.26
N GLN A 47 -1.05 8.68 6.91
CA GLN A 47 -0.53 9.75 6.04
C GLN A 47 -0.95 11.15 6.48
N LYS A 48 -0.95 11.39 7.79
CA LYS A 48 -1.41 12.61 8.43
C LYS A 48 -0.71 13.87 7.90
N PHE A 49 0.53 13.75 7.45
CA PHE A 49 1.31 14.85 6.87
C PHE A 49 0.73 15.40 5.55
N ILE A 50 -0.15 14.63 4.86
CA ILE A 50 -0.80 15.08 3.63
C ILE A 50 -2.10 15.82 3.92
N TYR A 51 -2.78 15.51 5.04
CA TYR A 51 -4.06 16.08 5.40
C TYR A 51 -4.10 17.63 5.38
N PRO A 52 -3.11 18.37 5.93
CA PRO A 52 -3.07 19.82 5.89
C PRO A 52 -2.99 20.41 4.47
N ARG A 53 -2.52 19.61 3.51
CA ARG A 53 -2.38 20.03 2.10
C ARG A 53 -3.70 19.95 1.33
N GLY A 54 -4.76 19.40 1.92
CA GLY A 54 -6.11 19.29 1.39
C GLY A 54 -6.71 17.91 1.55
N LYS A 55 -7.97 17.88 2.04
CA LYS A 55 -8.69 16.61 2.32
C LYS A 55 -8.80 15.68 1.11
N TYR A 56 -9.13 16.22 -0.06
CA TYR A 56 -9.26 15.41 -1.29
C TYR A 56 -7.92 14.82 -1.74
N ARG A 57 -6.82 15.54 -1.54
CA ARG A 57 -5.47 15.01 -1.81
C ARG A 57 -5.11 13.88 -0.87
N TRP A 58 -5.44 14.05 0.40
CA TRP A 58 -5.23 13.02 1.40
C TRP A 58 -6.03 11.75 1.08
N VAL A 59 -7.34 11.88 0.79
CA VAL A 59 -8.19 10.74 0.42
C VAL A 59 -7.63 10.01 -0.81
N ALA A 60 -7.33 10.73 -1.88
CA ALA A 60 -6.81 10.11 -3.10
C ALA A 60 -5.46 9.40 -2.88
N HIS A 61 -4.55 10.01 -2.11
CA HIS A 61 -3.28 9.38 -1.78
C HIS A 61 -3.45 8.16 -0.89
N PHE A 62 -4.35 8.25 0.09
CA PHE A 62 -4.69 7.15 0.97
C PHE A 62 -5.29 5.97 0.19
N MET A 63 -6.18 6.23 -0.76
CA MET A 63 -6.74 5.20 -1.63
C MET A 63 -5.65 4.46 -2.43
N ILE A 64 -4.71 5.20 -3.05
CA ILE A 64 -3.58 4.58 -3.76
C ILE A 64 -2.72 3.75 -2.80
N ALA A 65 -2.34 4.33 -1.66
CA ALA A 65 -1.47 3.66 -0.71
C ALA A 65 -2.10 2.38 -0.14
N VAL A 66 -3.36 2.44 0.28
CA VAL A 66 -4.10 1.27 0.78
C VAL A 66 -4.29 0.25 -0.34
N GLY A 67 -4.70 0.68 -1.53
CA GLY A 67 -4.89 -0.21 -2.67
C GLY A 67 -3.61 -0.93 -3.08
N CYS A 68 -2.50 -0.21 -3.23
CA CYS A 68 -1.21 -0.83 -3.54
C CYS A 68 -0.71 -1.75 -2.42
N THR A 69 -0.79 -1.30 -1.16
CA THR A 69 -0.31 -2.11 -0.02
C THR A 69 -1.13 -3.38 0.13
N SER A 70 -2.46 -3.30 0.03
CA SER A 70 -3.33 -4.49 0.10
C SER A 70 -3.08 -5.44 -1.08
N ALA A 71 -2.88 -4.93 -2.29
CA ALA A 71 -2.53 -5.77 -3.44
C ALA A 71 -1.22 -6.55 -3.19
N PHE A 72 -0.17 -5.90 -2.66
CA PHE A 72 1.07 -6.58 -2.28
C PHE A 72 0.87 -7.60 -1.17
N LEU A 73 0.13 -7.25 -0.11
CA LEU A 73 -0.14 -8.13 1.02
C LEU A 73 -0.96 -9.36 0.64
N ILE A 74 -1.75 -9.30 -0.41
CA ILE A 74 -2.50 -10.42 -0.95
C ILE A 74 -1.63 -11.23 -1.91
N THR A 75 -1.00 -10.58 -2.87
CA THR A 75 -0.30 -11.24 -3.98
C THR A 75 0.95 -11.98 -3.49
N ILE A 76 1.76 -11.37 -2.62
CA ILE A 76 3.01 -11.99 -2.16
C ILE A 76 2.75 -13.31 -1.42
N PRO A 77 1.89 -13.38 -0.38
CA PRO A 77 1.62 -14.64 0.30
C PRO A 77 0.99 -15.72 -0.58
N LEU A 78 0.13 -15.32 -1.53
CA LEU A 78 -0.46 -16.25 -2.49
C LEU A 78 0.59 -16.81 -3.46
N THR A 79 1.49 -15.96 -3.97
CA THR A 79 2.54 -16.36 -4.91
C THR A 79 3.54 -17.35 -4.27
N PHE A 80 3.89 -17.13 -3.01
CA PHE A 80 4.79 -18.02 -2.27
C PHE A 80 4.09 -19.22 -1.62
N GLY A 81 2.76 -19.35 -1.77
CA GLY A 81 1.99 -20.43 -1.16
C GLY A 81 1.84 -20.35 0.36
N TRP A 82 2.18 -19.19 0.96
CA TRP A 82 1.99 -18.97 2.40
C TRP A 82 0.50 -18.92 2.77
N ILE A 83 -0.31 -18.42 1.85
CA ILE A 83 -1.76 -18.51 1.89
C ILE A 83 -2.19 -19.35 0.70
N HIS A 84 -3.01 -20.37 0.95
CA HIS A 84 -3.65 -21.13 -0.11
C HIS A 84 -5.05 -21.58 0.33
N PHE A 85 -5.88 -21.84 -0.65
CA PHE A 85 -7.25 -22.28 -0.43
C PHE A 85 -7.42 -23.69 -0.99
N ALA A 86 -8.05 -24.56 -0.22
CA ALA A 86 -8.38 -25.92 -0.62
C ALA A 86 -9.87 -26.19 -0.43
N MET A 87 -10.43 -27.06 -1.23
CA MET A 87 -11.80 -27.56 -1.00
C MET A 87 -11.82 -28.49 0.20
N ALA A 88 -12.83 -28.36 1.05
CA ALA A 88 -13.04 -29.29 2.15
C ALA A 88 -13.37 -30.71 1.60
N PRO A 89 -12.77 -31.77 2.12
CA PRO A 89 -12.92 -33.12 1.58
C PRO A 89 -14.35 -33.67 1.61
N ASN A 90 -15.22 -33.09 2.45
CA ASN A 90 -16.58 -33.59 2.66
C ASN A 90 -17.68 -32.70 2.04
N THR A 91 -17.35 -31.56 1.44
CA THR A 91 -18.33 -30.59 0.96
C THR A 91 -17.81 -29.85 -0.29
N ILE A 92 -18.59 -29.80 -1.35
CA ILE A 92 -18.21 -29.13 -2.61
C ILE A 92 -18.33 -27.61 -2.49
N SER A 93 -19.07 -27.11 -1.50
CA SER A 93 -19.35 -25.68 -1.30
C SER A 93 -18.48 -24.99 -0.25
N THR A 94 -17.62 -25.73 0.47
CA THR A 94 -16.83 -25.16 1.57
C THR A 94 -15.35 -25.10 1.18
N TYR A 95 -14.74 -23.92 1.32
CA TYR A 95 -13.31 -23.71 1.16
C TYR A 95 -12.64 -23.57 2.52
N GLU A 96 -11.47 -24.15 2.62
CA GLU A 96 -10.56 -24.06 3.76
C GLU A 96 -9.40 -23.13 3.40
N ALA A 97 -9.17 -22.12 4.24
CA ALA A 97 -8.02 -21.22 4.10
C ALA A 97 -6.87 -21.70 4.99
N TYR A 98 -5.71 -21.85 4.40
CA TYR A 98 -4.49 -22.24 5.07
C TYR A 98 -3.50 -21.08 5.10
N PHE A 99 -2.82 -20.90 6.23
CA PHE A 99 -1.74 -19.98 6.43
C PHE A 99 -0.50 -20.72 6.97
N PHE A 100 0.59 -20.69 6.19
CA PHE A 100 1.80 -21.49 6.46
C PHE A 100 1.53 -23.00 6.71
N GLY A 101 0.54 -23.57 6.02
CA GLY A 101 0.16 -24.97 6.17
C GLY A 101 -0.80 -25.27 7.32
N PHE A 102 -1.14 -24.28 8.15
CA PHE A 102 -2.14 -24.43 9.21
C PHE A 102 -3.51 -23.94 8.73
N LYS A 103 -4.54 -24.74 8.95
CA LYS A 103 -5.93 -24.34 8.69
C LYS A 103 -6.30 -23.20 9.64
N VAL A 104 -6.68 -22.05 9.07
CA VAL A 104 -7.05 -20.86 9.84
C VAL A 104 -8.56 -20.69 9.93
N MET A 105 -9.26 -20.92 8.82
CA MET A 105 -10.73 -20.77 8.76
C MET A 105 -11.30 -21.58 7.60
N ASP A 106 -12.59 -21.83 7.70
CA ASP A 106 -13.45 -22.38 6.65
C ASP A 106 -14.60 -21.42 6.36
N PHE A 107 -15.03 -21.35 5.14
CA PHE A 107 -16.15 -20.53 4.72
C PHE A 107 -16.85 -21.13 3.51
N GLU A 108 -18.15 -20.92 3.44
CA GLU A 108 -18.97 -21.36 2.32
C GLU A 108 -18.76 -20.45 1.11
N LEU A 109 -18.83 -21.02 -0.09
CA LEU A 109 -18.64 -20.32 -1.36
C LEU A 109 -19.63 -19.16 -1.54
N ASP A 110 -20.86 -19.34 -1.10
CA ASP A 110 -21.95 -18.33 -1.19
C ASP A 110 -21.92 -17.30 -0.05
N SER A 111 -20.91 -17.36 0.82
CA SER A 111 -20.78 -16.41 1.93
C SER A 111 -20.21 -15.07 1.48
N ILE A 112 -20.58 -14.01 2.22
CA ILE A 112 -19.99 -12.67 2.04
C ILE A 112 -18.46 -12.72 2.21
N MET A 113 -17.97 -13.62 3.09
CA MET A 113 -16.54 -13.78 3.33
C MET A 113 -15.82 -14.31 2.08
N ALA A 114 -16.40 -15.31 1.40
CA ALA A 114 -15.87 -15.80 0.12
C ALA A 114 -15.82 -14.69 -0.94
N PHE A 115 -16.92 -13.94 -1.08
CA PHE A 115 -16.99 -12.82 -2.00
C PHE A 115 -15.92 -11.76 -1.74
N LEU A 116 -15.74 -11.34 -0.50
CA LEU A 116 -14.72 -10.36 -0.13
C LEU A 116 -13.30 -10.89 -0.36
N THR A 117 -13.05 -12.16 0.00
CA THR A 117 -11.73 -12.78 -0.11
C THR A 117 -11.31 -12.96 -1.57
N PHE A 118 -12.17 -13.55 -2.39
CA PHE A 118 -11.85 -13.82 -3.79
C PHE A 118 -11.83 -12.55 -4.68
N HIS A 119 -12.54 -11.50 -4.27
CA HIS A 119 -12.51 -10.20 -4.95
C HIS A 119 -11.58 -9.16 -4.29
N ALA A 120 -10.74 -9.57 -3.35
CA ALA A 120 -9.89 -8.64 -2.59
C ALA A 120 -8.93 -7.84 -3.48
N LEU A 121 -8.37 -8.44 -4.53
CA LEU A 121 -7.54 -7.75 -5.53
C LEU A 121 -8.37 -6.78 -6.39
N ASN A 122 -9.62 -7.10 -6.69
CA ASN A 122 -10.50 -6.21 -7.44
C ASN A 122 -10.80 -4.94 -6.63
N TRP A 123 -11.10 -5.08 -5.34
CA TRP A 123 -11.28 -3.94 -4.42
C TRP A 123 -10.02 -3.07 -4.35
N SER A 124 -8.85 -3.69 -4.26
CA SER A 124 -7.56 -3.00 -4.28
C SER A 124 -7.38 -2.21 -5.58
N SER A 125 -7.70 -2.81 -6.72
CA SER A 125 -7.61 -2.17 -8.04
C SER A 125 -8.54 -0.98 -8.18
N TYR A 126 -9.78 -1.05 -7.70
CA TYR A 126 -10.70 0.10 -7.71
C TYR A 126 -10.15 1.26 -6.89
N LEU A 127 -9.60 1.01 -5.70
CA LEU A 127 -8.99 2.06 -4.88
C LEU A 127 -7.83 2.76 -5.62
N VAL A 128 -6.95 1.97 -6.25
CA VAL A 128 -5.82 2.52 -7.02
C VAL A 128 -6.31 3.34 -8.21
N ILE A 129 -7.29 2.84 -8.98
CA ILE A 129 -7.82 3.54 -10.15
C ILE A 129 -8.42 4.89 -9.75
N PHE A 130 -9.32 4.93 -8.77
CA PHE A 130 -9.96 6.18 -8.35
C PHE A 130 -8.96 7.19 -7.80
N GLY A 131 -8.01 6.76 -6.96
CA GLY A 131 -6.97 7.63 -6.44
C GLY A 131 -6.04 8.18 -7.53
N SER A 132 -5.62 7.32 -8.46
CA SER A 132 -4.75 7.70 -9.57
C SER A 132 -5.44 8.61 -10.58
N LEU A 133 -6.72 8.36 -10.90
CA LEU A 133 -7.51 9.24 -11.77
C LEU A 133 -7.67 10.64 -11.19
N TYR A 134 -7.88 10.75 -9.87
CA TYR A 134 -7.94 12.06 -9.21
C TYR A 134 -6.64 12.84 -9.40
N TYR A 135 -5.48 12.19 -9.18
CA TYR A 135 -4.19 12.85 -9.35
C TYR A 135 -3.88 13.16 -10.81
N LEU A 136 -4.20 12.25 -11.73
CA LEU A 136 -4.01 12.45 -13.17
C LEU A 136 -4.85 13.65 -13.65
N ARG A 137 -6.14 13.70 -13.33
CA ARG A 137 -7.01 14.83 -13.65
C ARG A 137 -6.45 16.14 -13.10
N ARG A 138 -6.01 16.14 -11.84
CA ARG A 138 -5.44 17.34 -11.21
C ARG A 138 -4.18 17.82 -11.92
N ARG A 139 -3.30 16.91 -12.35
CA ARG A 139 -2.07 17.23 -13.08
C ARG A 139 -2.33 17.76 -14.49
N LEU A 140 -3.40 17.30 -15.13
CA LEU A 140 -3.77 17.75 -16.49
C LEU A 140 -4.50 19.10 -16.50
N ILE A 141 -5.19 19.47 -15.41
CA ILE A 141 -6.02 20.68 -15.38
C ILE A 141 -5.31 21.85 -14.70
N ASN A 142 -4.42 21.62 -13.73
CA ASN A 142 -3.80 22.69 -12.95
C ASN A 142 -2.61 23.32 -13.69
N PRO A 143 -2.68 24.60 -14.15
CA PRO A 143 -1.61 25.24 -14.93
C PRO A 143 -0.27 25.29 -14.19
N GLY A 144 -0.31 25.50 -12.86
CA GLY A 144 0.91 25.55 -12.04
C GLY A 144 1.61 24.21 -11.93
N LEU A 145 0.88 23.08 -12.00
CA LEU A 145 1.47 21.76 -12.05
C LEU A 145 1.97 21.42 -13.45
N ILE A 146 1.22 21.80 -14.50
CA ILE A 146 1.62 21.56 -15.90
C ILE A 146 2.99 22.20 -16.18
N ALA A 147 3.23 23.40 -15.65
CA ALA A 147 4.49 24.13 -15.89
C ALA A 147 5.72 23.47 -15.20
N THR A 148 5.52 22.67 -14.16
CA THR A 148 6.63 22.12 -13.34
C THR A 148 6.75 20.61 -13.39
N GLN A 149 5.76 19.91 -13.95
CA GLN A 149 5.74 18.44 -13.99
C GLN A 149 6.59 17.90 -15.12
N THR A 150 7.15 16.71 -14.89
CA THR A 150 7.82 15.90 -15.92
C THR A 150 6.93 14.71 -16.29
N PHE A 151 6.96 14.32 -17.57
CA PHE A 151 6.19 13.17 -18.01
C PHE A 151 6.63 11.88 -17.29
N GLU A 152 7.94 11.64 -17.28
CA GLU A 152 8.51 10.40 -16.71
C GLU A 152 8.36 10.29 -15.19
N GLY A 153 8.53 11.40 -14.47
CA GLY A 153 8.50 11.39 -13.01
C GLY A 153 7.10 11.50 -12.40
N ASP A 154 6.19 12.13 -13.12
CA ASP A 154 4.91 12.55 -12.56
C ASP A 154 3.68 11.92 -13.20
N LEU A 155 3.63 11.86 -14.54
CA LEU A 155 2.48 11.34 -15.26
C LEU A 155 2.59 9.84 -15.53
N LEU A 156 3.75 9.37 -15.96
CA LEU A 156 3.96 7.97 -16.31
C LEU A 156 3.65 7.00 -15.16
N PRO A 157 4.07 7.24 -13.90
CA PRO A 157 3.71 6.35 -12.80
C PRO A 157 2.19 6.23 -12.58
N LEU A 158 1.44 7.33 -12.72
CA LEU A 158 -0.02 7.32 -12.56
C LEU A 158 -0.69 6.54 -13.70
N ILE A 159 -0.23 6.75 -14.93
CA ILE A 159 -0.74 6.03 -16.11
C ILE A 159 -0.46 4.53 -15.97
N LEU A 160 0.73 4.14 -15.54
CA LEU A 160 1.10 2.75 -15.32
C LEU A 160 0.25 2.09 -14.22
N LEU A 161 0.01 2.79 -13.09
CA LEU A 161 -0.86 2.27 -12.04
C LEU A 161 -2.28 2.02 -12.55
N ILE A 162 -2.84 2.96 -13.32
CA ILE A 162 -4.16 2.78 -13.94
C ILE A 162 -4.14 1.61 -14.91
N ALA A 163 -3.15 1.54 -15.80
CA ALA A 163 -3.05 0.48 -16.79
C ALA A 163 -2.97 -0.91 -16.17
N ILE A 164 -2.09 -1.10 -15.16
CA ILE A 164 -1.93 -2.37 -14.45
C ILE A 164 -3.24 -2.75 -13.74
N SER A 165 -3.89 -1.79 -13.08
CA SER A 165 -5.14 -2.06 -12.36
C SER A 165 -6.29 -2.41 -13.30
N VAL A 166 -6.41 -1.71 -14.44
CA VAL A 166 -7.45 -1.98 -15.44
C VAL A 166 -7.22 -3.33 -16.14
N THR A 167 -5.98 -3.64 -16.51
CA THR A 167 -5.65 -4.94 -17.11
C THR A 167 -5.88 -6.09 -16.14
N GLY A 168 -5.53 -5.91 -14.85
CA GLY A 168 -5.81 -6.90 -13.80
C GLY A 168 -7.32 -7.15 -13.63
N LEU A 169 -8.14 -6.11 -13.61
CA LEU A 169 -9.60 -6.25 -13.61
C LEU A 169 -10.12 -6.93 -14.87
N GLY A 170 -9.57 -6.59 -16.04
CA GLY A 170 -9.93 -7.24 -17.30
C GLY A 170 -9.71 -8.76 -17.28
N LEU A 171 -8.65 -9.22 -16.67
CA LEU A 171 -8.36 -10.66 -16.49
C LEU A 171 -9.36 -11.37 -15.56
N THR A 172 -9.96 -10.64 -14.62
CA THR A 172 -10.96 -11.23 -13.72
C THR A 172 -12.31 -11.48 -14.45
N TYR A 173 -12.61 -10.70 -15.48
CA TYR A 173 -13.89 -10.77 -16.21
C TYR A 173 -13.77 -11.47 -17.58
N SER A 174 -12.59 -11.94 -17.95
CA SER A 174 -12.37 -12.73 -19.17
C SER A 174 -12.55 -14.23 -18.91
#